data_f82d83861dfbb122c71fe0cfa524559a
#
_entry.id   f82d83861dfbb122c71fe0cfa524559a
#
_cell.length_a   1.000
_cell.length_b   1.000
_cell.length_c   1.000
_cell.angle_alpha   90.00
_cell.angle_beta   90.00
_cell.angle_gamma   90.00
#
_symmetry.space_group_name_H-M   'P 1'
#
loop_
_entity.id
_entity.type
_entity.pdbx_description
1 polymer ?
#
loop_
_entity_poly.entity_id
_entity_poly.type
_entity_poly.pdbx_seq_one_letter_code
_entity_poly.pdbx_strand_id
1 'polypeptide(L)'
;MNLRKTIFAVLLTVLFGAQAGAQEYFMHTVTQGQGLYSISRMYGVTEDEIIKLNPGSETVIRTGEQLRIPNRKQPSSGKFHTIQKGETLYRLSVENRISVKELCDANPGLSAENFKIGQVITIPAPSDEDPLESTIENAGDATPQHIMADVQAIKSDTARYKTVHVVQKRETIFRICRNYDISQEEFLEANPQYKYTKLRQGATVNIPFSRKEIEQRNKRLSEARERMESISDSTLFLLNEQKAEENDGVITAALILPFSLNDSTTSLQKQMVEFYQGMLLALERLKNEGVSVNLKVFDSEGEDKSLTPLLESGQMDDVDIIFGPRWTNQITEVARWASAHQIPVVNPMNRDADDVYNNPYVYQLNTPQSYFNQEIYNHFLEQFTNPNVILLDADEYRRNEFIDGLKRALADHNIPITTIMVDTAYQAILDTIAPDKQNIFIINSNGSEPLNTMLPVLQLITRTKAPEVETHLFGYPEYQIYAPDHLEEFYEVDTWFYSWFYTNNMLQESVEFNNLFRRSFSRQMMVSYPSFAPYGYDTGYYFLKGLATYGKDFENHLNELDTNPVHTGFKFERANNWGGFINRKVFFIHFSNDYKVEKIDFDR
;
A
#
# COMPACT_ATOMS: atom_id res chain seq x y z
N MET A 1 -55.19 14.17 15.91
CA MET A 1 -53.85 13.66 16.29
C MET A 1 -53.28 12.84 15.13
N ASN A 2 -52.51 13.52 14.34
CA ASN A 2 -51.33 13.07 13.57
C ASN A 2 -51.45 12.05 12.42
N LEU A 3 -52.31 12.37 11.44
CA LEU A 3 -52.23 11.74 10.11
C LEU A 3 -50.99 12.21 9.32
N ARG A 4 -50.46 13.41 9.62
CA ARG A 4 -49.24 13.98 8.97
C ARG A 4 -47.90 13.34 9.38
N LYS A 5 -47.80 12.73 10.57
CA LYS A 5 -46.59 12.03 11.04
C LYS A 5 -46.44 10.62 10.47
N THR A 6 -47.56 9.97 10.13
CA THR A 6 -47.55 8.62 9.55
C THR A 6 -47.22 8.64 8.07
N ILE A 7 -47.58 9.71 7.34
CA ILE A 7 -47.21 9.87 5.91
C ILE A 7 -45.71 10.19 5.76
N PHE A 8 -45.12 10.91 6.72
CA PHE A 8 -43.67 11.20 6.67
C PHE A 8 -42.79 9.99 7.01
N ALA A 9 -43.26 9.11 7.89
CA ALA A 9 -42.58 7.86 8.22
C ALA A 9 -42.65 6.80 7.10
N VAL A 10 -43.74 6.77 6.33
CA VAL A 10 -43.89 5.87 5.17
C VAL A 10 -43.14 6.39 3.96
N LEU A 11 -42.97 7.72 3.79
CA LEU A 11 -42.14 8.27 2.71
C LEU A 11 -40.63 8.10 2.98
N LEU A 12 -40.17 8.05 4.24
CA LEU A 12 -38.76 7.84 4.58
C LEU A 12 -38.36 6.35 4.48
N THR A 13 -39.31 5.41 4.65
CA THR A 13 -39.05 3.97 4.47
C THR A 13 -39.08 3.51 3.01
N VAL A 14 -39.66 4.30 2.10
CA VAL A 14 -39.66 3.99 0.65
C VAL A 14 -38.39 4.51 -0.05
N LEU A 15 -37.61 5.44 0.58
CA LEU A 15 -36.37 5.98 0.03
C LEU A 15 -35.13 5.17 0.43
N PHE A 16 -35.23 4.19 1.35
CA PHE A 16 -34.09 3.30 1.70
C PHE A 16 -34.27 1.85 1.23
N GLY A 17 -35.27 1.58 0.40
CA GLY A 17 -35.62 0.25 -0.11
C GLY A 17 -35.45 0.08 -1.60
N ALA A 18 -34.44 0.72 -2.22
CA ALA A 18 -34.12 0.45 -3.62
C ALA A 18 -32.65 0.78 -3.89
N GLN A 19 -31.85 -0.26 -3.92
CA GLN A 19 -30.86 -0.57 -4.93
C GLN A 19 -29.85 -1.60 -4.43
N ALA A 20 -30.30 -2.81 -4.20
CA ALA A 20 -29.48 -3.96 -4.53
C ALA A 20 -29.68 -4.24 -6.04
N GLY A 21 -29.46 -3.24 -6.88
CA GLY A 21 -29.24 -3.39 -8.30
C GLY A 21 -27.85 -3.97 -8.45
N ALA A 22 -27.72 -5.12 -9.11
CA ALA A 22 -26.42 -5.65 -9.52
C ALA A 22 -25.64 -4.51 -10.18
N GLN A 23 -24.48 -4.17 -9.62
CA GLN A 23 -23.63 -3.11 -10.13
C GLN A 23 -23.25 -3.47 -11.56
N GLU A 24 -23.66 -2.65 -12.54
CA GLU A 24 -23.49 -2.96 -13.98
C GLU A 24 -22.02 -2.97 -14.40
N TYR A 25 -21.12 -2.47 -13.55
CA TYR A 25 -19.67 -2.42 -13.75
C TYR A 25 -18.93 -2.54 -12.43
N PHE A 26 -17.65 -2.87 -12.50
CA PHE A 26 -16.68 -2.74 -11.40
C PHE A 26 -15.51 -1.87 -11.83
N MET A 27 -14.71 -1.37 -10.88
CA MET A 27 -13.57 -0.49 -11.16
C MET A 27 -12.28 -1.31 -11.35
N HIS A 28 -11.49 -0.93 -12.36
CA HIS A 28 -10.14 -1.45 -12.60
C HIS A 28 -9.16 -0.30 -12.63
N THR A 29 -8.09 -0.37 -11.83
CA THR A 29 -7.00 0.60 -11.88
C THR A 29 -5.97 0.18 -12.92
N VAL A 30 -5.72 1.02 -13.92
CA VAL A 30 -4.74 0.77 -14.98
C VAL A 30 -3.33 0.72 -14.39
N THR A 31 -2.62 -0.38 -14.60
CA THR A 31 -1.23 -0.54 -14.18
C THR A 31 -0.25 -0.22 -15.32
N GLN A 32 1.02 -0.02 -14.97
CA GLN A 32 2.05 0.31 -15.94
C GLN A 32 2.13 -0.75 -17.06
N GLY A 33 2.13 -0.29 -18.31
CA GLY A 33 2.20 -1.15 -19.50
C GLY A 33 0.89 -1.80 -19.91
N GLN A 34 -0.22 -1.60 -19.19
CA GLN A 34 -1.53 -2.07 -19.63
C GLN A 34 -2.13 -1.16 -20.71
N GLY A 35 -2.74 -1.78 -21.73
CA GLY A 35 -3.58 -1.12 -22.73
C GLY A 35 -4.99 -1.66 -22.68
N LEU A 36 -5.95 -0.99 -23.33
CA LEU A 36 -7.36 -1.44 -23.41
C LEU A 36 -7.48 -2.89 -23.88
N TYR A 37 -6.66 -3.30 -24.86
CA TYR A 37 -6.63 -4.67 -25.35
C TYR A 37 -6.28 -5.67 -24.25
N SER A 38 -5.25 -5.39 -23.44
CA SER A 38 -4.86 -6.31 -22.35
C SER A 38 -5.94 -6.39 -21.27
N ILE A 39 -6.57 -5.25 -20.95
CA ILE A 39 -7.65 -5.20 -19.95
C ILE A 39 -8.91 -5.91 -20.48
N SER A 40 -9.28 -5.70 -21.76
CA SER A 40 -10.42 -6.36 -22.38
C SER A 40 -10.26 -7.88 -22.36
N ARG A 41 -9.04 -8.37 -22.64
CA ARG A 41 -8.73 -9.82 -22.59
C ARG A 41 -8.75 -10.37 -21.17
N MET A 42 -8.27 -9.59 -20.20
CA MET A 42 -8.26 -9.97 -18.78
C MET A 42 -9.68 -10.25 -18.25
N TYR A 43 -10.64 -9.45 -18.67
CA TYR A 43 -12.02 -9.54 -18.17
C TYR A 43 -13.01 -10.15 -19.18
N GLY A 44 -12.54 -10.60 -20.33
CA GLY A 44 -13.37 -11.23 -21.36
C GLY A 44 -14.45 -10.30 -21.95
N VAL A 45 -14.20 -8.99 -21.92
CA VAL A 45 -15.05 -7.94 -22.51
C VAL A 45 -14.39 -7.40 -23.78
N THR A 46 -15.12 -6.64 -24.59
CA THR A 46 -14.54 -5.98 -25.76
C THR A 46 -14.00 -4.60 -25.39
N GLU A 47 -13.03 -4.09 -26.16
CA GLU A 47 -12.51 -2.73 -25.97
C GLU A 47 -13.63 -1.69 -26.11
N ASP A 48 -14.53 -1.87 -27.09
CA ASP A 48 -15.69 -0.98 -27.31
C ASP A 48 -16.63 -0.92 -26.08
N GLU A 49 -16.74 -1.99 -25.33
CA GLU A 49 -17.55 -2.02 -24.10
C GLU A 49 -16.90 -1.26 -22.96
N ILE A 50 -15.58 -1.35 -22.84
CA ILE A 50 -14.82 -0.56 -21.88
C ILE A 50 -14.91 0.92 -22.27
N ILE A 51 -14.67 1.28 -23.54
CA ILE A 51 -14.74 2.64 -24.05
C ILE A 51 -16.12 3.25 -23.80
N LYS A 52 -17.19 2.48 -24.02
CA LYS A 52 -18.56 2.95 -23.81
C LYS A 52 -18.85 3.39 -22.37
N LEU A 53 -18.22 2.72 -21.39
CA LEU A 53 -18.32 3.08 -19.97
C LEU A 53 -17.28 4.13 -19.55
N ASN A 54 -16.27 4.38 -20.39
CA ASN A 54 -15.16 5.29 -20.14
C ASN A 54 -14.85 6.12 -21.39
N PRO A 55 -15.71 7.09 -21.75
CA PRO A 55 -15.47 7.94 -22.91
C PRO A 55 -14.13 8.65 -22.82
N GLY A 56 -13.35 8.64 -23.90
CA GLY A 56 -11.98 9.19 -23.96
C GLY A 56 -10.88 8.15 -23.81
N SER A 57 -11.19 6.96 -23.28
CA SER A 57 -10.21 5.87 -23.15
C SER A 57 -9.78 5.26 -24.48
N GLU A 58 -10.50 5.51 -25.57
CA GLU A 58 -10.14 5.08 -26.94
C GLU A 58 -8.84 5.75 -27.44
N THR A 59 -8.49 6.92 -26.91
CA THR A 59 -7.30 7.65 -27.33
C THR A 59 -6.09 7.26 -26.51
N VAL A 60 -6.24 7.21 -25.19
CA VAL A 60 -5.17 6.86 -24.26
C VAL A 60 -5.77 6.50 -22.90
N ILE A 61 -5.25 5.45 -22.28
CA ILE A 61 -5.44 5.15 -20.86
C ILE A 61 -4.11 5.36 -20.15
N ARG A 62 -4.15 5.80 -18.88
CA ARG A 62 -2.96 6.15 -18.12
C ARG A 62 -2.81 5.26 -16.89
N THR A 63 -1.59 4.99 -16.51
CA THR A 63 -1.28 4.31 -15.25
C THR A 63 -1.94 5.06 -14.08
N GLY A 64 -2.63 4.33 -13.20
CA GLY A 64 -3.39 4.86 -12.07
C GLY A 64 -4.82 5.30 -12.41
N GLU A 65 -5.20 5.36 -13.68
CA GLU A 65 -6.57 5.68 -14.11
C GLU A 65 -7.52 4.54 -13.72
N GLN A 66 -8.71 4.91 -13.22
CA GLN A 66 -9.75 3.94 -12.91
C GLN A 66 -10.72 3.81 -14.08
N LEU A 67 -10.82 2.61 -14.62
CA LEU A 67 -11.76 2.27 -15.69
C LEU A 67 -12.95 1.48 -15.13
N ARG A 68 -14.15 1.85 -15.58
CA ARG A 68 -15.36 1.06 -15.36
C ARG A 68 -15.36 -0.12 -16.33
N ILE A 69 -15.35 -1.33 -15.80
CA ILE A 69 -15.38 -2.57 -16.57
C ILE A 69 -16.79 -3.17 -16.47
N PRO A 70 -17.46 -3.48 -17.58
CA PRO A 70 -18.83 -3.99 -17.54
C PRO A 70 -18.90 -5.34 -16.80
N ASN A 71 -19.80 -5.43 -15.82
CA ASN A 71 -20.04 -6.65 -15.06
C ASN A 71 -21.06 -7.52 -15.81
N ARG A 72 -20.59 -8.38 -16.71
CA ARG A 72 -21.46 -9.22 -17.53
C ARG A 72 -21.73 -10.59 -16.90
N LYS A 73 -22.99 -11.04 -16.99
CA LYS A 73 -23.31 -12.45 -16.96
C LYS A 73 -22.94 -13.05 -18.31
N GLN A 74 -21.80 -13.74 -18.41
CA GLN A 74 -21.52 -14.50 -19.63
C GLN A 74 -22.44 -15.73 -19.69
N PRO A 75 -23.10 -16.01 -20.83
CA PRO A 75 -24.05 -17.12 -20.95
C PRO A 75 -23.46 -18.53 -20.83
N SER A 76 -22.13 -18.68 -20.81
CA SER A 76 -21.46 -19.98 -20.83
C SER A 76 -20.19 -20.11 -19.97
N SER A 77 -19.78 -19.06 -19.21
CA SER A 77 -18.49 -19.10 -18.48
C SER A 77 -18.51 -18.54 -17.06
N GLY A 78 -19.67 -18.18 -16.51
CA GLY A 78 -19.77 -17.69 -15.14
C GLY A 78 -20.04 -16.17 -15.02
N LYS A 79 -20.03 -15.67 -13.78
CA LYS A 79 -20.23 -14.25 -13.44
C LYS A 79 -18.94 -13.70 -12.82
N PHE A 80 -18.67 -12.41 -13.01
CA PHE A 80 -17.65 -11.73 -12.23
C PHE A 80 -18.16 -11.40 -10.82
N HIS A 81 -17.29 -11.56 -9.83
CA HIS A 81 -17.55 -11.26 -8.44
C HIS A 81 -16.36 -10.52 -7.85
N THR A 82 -16.61 -9.43 -7.14
CA THR A 82 -15.57 -8.74 -6.37
C THR A 82 -15.58 -9.30 -4.96
N ILE A 83 -14.47 -9.86 -4.52
CA ILE A 83 -14.33 -10.46 -3.18
C ILE A 83 -14.62 -9.41 -2.11
N GLN A 84 -15.56 -9.72 -1.23
CA GLN A 84 -15.99 -8.85 -0.15
C GLN A 84 -15.40 -9.29 1.19
N LYS A 85 -15.44 -8.38 2.18
CA LYS A 85 -15.04 -8.68 3.55
C LYS A 85 -15.82 -9.89 4.12
N GLY A 86 -15.08 -10.81 4.71
CA GLY A 86 -15.65 -12.03 5.32
C GLY A 86 -15.99 -13.14 4.33
N GLU A 87 -15.72 -12.97 3.03
CA GLU A 87 -15.79 -14.06 2.08
C GLU A 87 -14.50 -14.88 2.09
N THR A 88 -14.65 -16.18 1.92
CA THR A 88 -13.54 -17.11 1.74
C THR A 88 -13.72 -17.87 0.43
N LEU A 89 -12.64 -18.38 -0.10
CA LEU A 89 -12.63 -19.19 -1.33
C LEU A 89 -13.62 -20.36 -1.21
N TYR A 90 -13.61 -21.04 -0.06
CA TYR A 90 -14.55 -22.11 0.26
C TYR A 90 -16.00 -21.62 0.35
N ARG A 91 -16.25 -20.52 1.07
CA ARG A 91 -17.61 -19.96 1.22
C ARG A 91 -18.20 -19.58 -0.14
N LEU A 92 -17.43 -18.90 -0.99
CA LEU A 92 -17.89 -18.56 -2.34
C LEU A 92 -18.13 -19.79 -3.21
N SER A 93 -17.30 -20.82 -3.08
CA SER A 93 -17.53 -22.07 -3.82
C SER A 93 -18.84 -22.74 -3.40
N VAL A 94 -19.10 -22.85 -2.09
CA VAL A 94 -20.33 -23.43 -1.55
C VAL A 94 -21.58 -22.61 -1.93
N GLU A 95 -21.53 -21.28 -1.76
CA GLU A 95 -22.64 -20.37 -2.10
C GLU A 95 -23.01 -20.42 -3.60
N ASN A 96 -22.02 -20.71 -4.46
CA ASN A 96 -22.22 -20.79 -5.90
C ASN A 96 -22.36 -22.23 -6.43
N ARG A 97 -22.33 -23.25 -5.56
CA ARG A 97 -22.44 -24.68 -5.89
C ARG A 97 -21.37 -25.14 -6.88
N ILE A 98 -20.13 -24.76 -6.63
CA ILE A 98 -18.95 -25.15 -7.38
C ILE A 98 -17.90 -25.64 -6.40
N SER A 99 -16.96 -26.46 -6.87
CA SER A 99 -15.80 -26.82 -6.05
C SER A 99 -14.79 -25.69 -5.98
N VAL A 100 -13.95 -25.68 -4.95
CA VAL A 100 -12.80 -24.75 -4.86
C VAL A 100 -11.88 -24.91 -6.07
N LYS A 101 -11.71 -26.13 -6.56
CA LYS A 101 -10.91 -26.42 -7.76
C LYS A 101 -11.48 -25.74 -9.00
N GLU A 102 -12.78 -25.85 -9.25
CA GLU A 102 -13.44 -25.19 -10.38
C GLU A 102 -13.32 -23.67 -10.29
N LEU A 103 -13.40 -23.11 -9.07
CA LEU A 103 -13.22 -21.68 -8.84
C LEU A 103 -11.78 -21.25 -9.16
N CYS A 104 -10.76 -22.03 -8.75
CA CYS A 104 -9.36 -21.80 -9.05
C CYS A 104 -9.04 -22.01 -10.54
N ASP A 105 -9.58 -23.04 -11.16
CA ASP A 105 -9.40 -23.33 -12.60
C ASP A 105 -9.97 -22.20 -13.48
N ALA A 106 -11.09 -21.60 -13.05
CA ALA A 106 -11.68 -20.43 -13.70
C ALA A 106 -10.89 -19.13 -13.48
N ASN A 107 -9.98 -19.12 -12.51
CA ASN A 107 -9.15 -17.96 -12.12
C ASN A 107 -7.67 -18.38 -12.01
N PRO A 108 -6.94 -18.55 -13.11
CA PRO A 108 -5.56 -19.00 -13.08
C PRO A 108 -4.69 -18.11 -12.17
N GLY A 109 -4.03 -18.72 -11.19
CA GLY A 109 -3.24 -18.04 -10.17
C GLY A 109 -4.00 -17.76 -8.86
N LEU A 110 -5.31 -18.00 -8.78
CA LEU A 110 -6.07 -17.91 -7.53
C LEU A 110 -5.71 -19.09 -6.63
N SER A 111 -5.42 -18.77 -5.37
CA SER A 111 -5.16 -19.76 -4.30
C SER A 111 -5.69 -19.24 -2.98
N ALA A 112 -5.74 -20.07 -1.95
CA ALA A 112 -6.15 -19.64 -0.61
C ALA A 112 -5.25 -18.52 -0.03
N GLU A 113 -3.96 -18.52 -0.42
CA GLU A 113 -2.98 -17.55 0.09
C GLU A 113 -3.12 -16.17 -0.56
N ASN A 114 -3.64 -16.11 -1.80
CA ASN A 114 -3.79 -14.85 -2.53
C ASN A 114 -5.26 -14.47 -2.79
N PHE A 115 -6.20 -15.08 -2.06
CA PHE A 115 -7.62 -14.72 -2.08
C PHE A 115 -7.84 -13.47 -1.22
N LYS A 116 -7.91 -12.32 -1.86
CA LYS A 116 -7.87 -11.01 -1.17
C LYS A 116 -9.09 -10.16 -1.49
N ILE A 117 -9.56 -9.38 -0.52
CA ILE A 117 -10.65 -8.42 -0.71
C ILE A 117 -10.35 -7.46 -1.85
N GLY A 118 -11.39 -7.10 -2.62
CA GLY A 118 -11.29 -6.21 -3.77
C GLY A 118 -10.77 -6.86 -5.05
N GLN A 119 -10.34 -8.14 -5.03
CA GLN A 119 -10.07 -8.88 -6.26
C GLN A 119 -11.36 -9.17 -7.01
N VAL A 120 -11.31 -9.08 -8.33
CA VAL A 120 -12.41 -9.51 -9.20
C VAL A 120 -12.10 -10.89 -9.75
N ILE A 121 -12.95 -11.86 -9.42
CA ILE A 121 -12.81 -13.25 -9.84
C ILE A 121 -13.99 -13.67 -10.71
N THR A 122 -13.75 -14.67 -11.54
CA THR A 122 -14.79 -15.36 -12.33
C THR A 122 -15.35 -16.51 -11.52
N ILE A 123 -16.64 -16.48 -11.23
CA ILE A 123 -17.35 -17.63 -10.65
C ILE A 123 -17.98 -18.42 -11.80
N PRO A 124 -17.51 -19.64 -12.08
CA PRO A 124 -18.06 -20.46 -13.16
C PRO A 124 -19.53 -20.85 -12.89
N ALA A 125 -20.22 -21.31 -13.92
CA ALA A 125 -21.57 -21.86 -13.73
C ALA A 125 -21.50 -23.14 -12.87
N PRO A 126 -22.53 -23.39 -12.02
CA PRO A 126 -22.58 -24.61 -11.21
C PRO A 126 -22.43 -25.88 -12.07
N SER A 127 -21.59 -26.81 -11.64
CA SER A 127 -21.53 -28.16 -12.21
C SER A 127 -22.67 -29.03 -11.65
N ASP A 128 -23.08 -30.03 -12.40
CA ASP A 128 -24.12 -31.00 -11.97
C ASP A 128 -23.63 -31.96 -10.86
N GLU A 129 -22.34 -31.91 -10.48
CA GLU A 129 -21.76 -32.72 -9.41
C GLU A 129 -21.91 -32.01 -8.05
N ASP A 130 -22.29 -32.77 -7.02
CA ASP A 130 -22.46 -32.22 -5.65
C ASP A 130 -21.08 -31.89 -5.06
N PRO A 131 -20.76 -30.60 -4.77
CA PRO A 131 -19.42 -30.19 -4.32
C PRO A 131 -19.00 -30.80 -2.98
N LEU A 132 -19.95 -31.27 -2.18
CA LEU A 132 -19.71 -31.86 -0.84
C LEU A 132 -19.24 -33.31 -0.89
N GLU A 133 -19.70 -34.11 -1.86
CA GLU A 133 -19.30 -35.52 -1.96
C GLU A 133 -17.84 -35.68 -2.46
N SER A 134 -17.39 -34.83 -3.38
CA SER A 134 -16.00 -34.92 -3.93
C SER A 134 -14.93 -34.47 -2.92
N THR A 135 -15.30 -33.69 -1.89
CA THR A 135 -14.37 -33.18 -0.89
C THR A 135 -14.10 -34.20 0.24
N ILE A 136 -15.05 -35.11 0.48
CA ILE A 136 -14.97 -36.12 1.58
C ILE A 136 -14.26 -37.41 1.13
N GLU A 137 -14.39 -37.82 -0.14
CA GLU A 137 -13.79 -39.07 -0.65
C GLU A 137 -12.25 -39.02 -0.78
N ASN A 138 -11.63 -37.83 -0.84
CA ASN A 138 -10.18 -37.68 -1.00
C ASN A 138 -9.41 -37.40 0.29
N ALA A 139 -10.09 -37.26 1.43
CA ALA A 139 -9.43 -37.17 2.73
C ALA A 139 -9.11 -38.59 3.25
N GLY A 140 -8.10 -39.26 2.70
CA GLY A 140 -7.54 -40.44 3.34
C GLY A 140 -7.16 -40.18 4.79
N ASP A 141 -6.86 -41.23 5.57
CA ASP A 141 -6.56 -41.32 7.03
C ASP A 141 -5.70 -40.20 7.69
N ALA A 142 -5.55 -39.03 7.06
CA ALA A 142 -4.80 -37.88 7.57
C ALA A 142 -5.63 -37.06 8.57
N THR A 143 -5.36 -37.23 9.84
CA THR A 143 -5.92 -36.34 10.87
C THR A 143 -5.34 -34.92 10.75
N PRO A 144 -6.10 -33.85 11.10
CA PRO A 144 -5.61 -32.45 11.09
C PRO A 144 -4.25 -32.27 11.80
N GLN A 145 -3.99 -33.02 12.87
CA GLN A 145 -2.74 -32.97 13.64
C GLN A 145 -1.52 -33.49 12.84
N HIS A 146 -1.67 -34.53 12.01
CA HIS A 146 -0.59 -35.02 11.16
C HIS A 146 -0.24 -34.05 10.03
N ILE A 147 -1.27 -33.43 9.42
CA ILE A 147 -1.07 -32.43 8.37
C ILE A 147 -0.34 -31.19 8.91
N MET A 148 -0.70 -30.70 10.10
CA MET A 148 -0.01 -29.60 10.77
C MET A 148 1.45 -29.93 11.08
N ALA A 149 1.74 -31.19 11.51
CA ALA A 149 3.10 -31.65 11.74
C ALA A 149 3.93 -31.70 10.45
N ASP A 150 3.33 -32.12 9.33
CA ASP A 150 3.98 -32.15 8.01
C ASP A 150 4.27 -30.73 7.48
N VAL A 151 3.32 -29.81 7.59
CA VAL A 151 3.52 -28.38 7.27
C VAL A 151 4.65 -27.79 8.10
N GLN A 152 4.67 -28.08 9.40
CA GLN A 152 5.71 -27.59 10.33
C GLN A 152 7.08 -28.19 9.99
N ALA A 153 7.13 -29.48 9.61
CA ALA A 153 8.37 -30.16 9.22
C ALA A 153 8.93 -29.57 7.92
N ILE A 154 8.07 -29.27 6.93
CA ILE A 154 8.48 -28.64 5.67
C ILE A 154 8.95 -27.20 5.89
N LYS A 155 8.26 -26.41 6.76
CA LYS A 155 8.61 -25.02 7.06
C LYS A 155 9.87 -24.89 7.92
N SER A 156 10.15 -25.83 8.82
CA SER A 156 11.32 -25.81 9.71
C SER A 156 12.62 -26.32 9.08
N ASP A 157 12.58 -26.74 7.80
CA ASP A 157 13.74 -27.35 7.13
C ASP A 157 14.76 -26.36 6.57
N THR A 158 14.96 -25.22 7.24
CA THR A 158 15.92 -24.19 6.83
C THR A 158 17.26 -24.27 7.57
N ALA A 159 17.37 -25.07 8.63
CA ALA A 159 18.58 -25.15 9.44
C ALA A 159 19.72 -25.85 8.67
N ARG A 160 20.74 -25.07 8.30
CA ARG A 160 21.97 -25.54 7.64
C ARG A 160 22.85 -26.37 8.56
N TYR A 161 22.80 -26.11 9.87
CA TYR A 161 23.58 -26.78 10.91
C TYR A 161 22.68 -27.19 12.07
N LYS A 162 23.03 -28.32 12.70
CA LYS A 162 22.30 -28.88 13.86
C LYS A 162 22.40 -27.95 15.08
N THR A 163 23.60 -27.42 15.33
CA THR A 163 23.90 -26.51 16.44
C THR A 163 25.29 -25.89 16.26
N VAL A 164 25.61 -24.99 17.16
CA VAL A 164 26.94 -24.38 17.27
C VAL A 164 27.59 -24.85 18.58
N HIS A 165 28.86 -25.23 18.54
CA HIS A 165 29.62 -25.71 19.70
C HIS A 165 30.81 -24.79 20.00
N VAL A 166 31.00 -24.46 21.29
CA VAL A 166 32.18 -23.72 21.76
C VAL A 166 33.22 -24.69 22.27
N VAL A 167 34.38 -24.73 21.63
CA VAL A 167 35.46 -25.67 21.90
C VAL A 167 36.00 -25.54 23.32
N GLN A 168 35.97 -26.64 24.08
CA GLN A 168 36.41 -26.71 25.46
C GLN A 168 37.91 -26.93 25.56
N LYS A 169 38.44 -26.75 26.78
CA LYS A 169 39.87 -26.98 27.07
C LYS A 169 40.25 -28.46 26.79
N ARG A 170 41.29 -28.65 25.96
CA ARG A 170 41.81 -29.98 25.55
C ARG A 170 40.80 -30.79 24.67
N GLU A 171 39.82 -30.14 24.11
CA GLU A 171 38.91 -30.79 23.17
C GLU A 171 39.55 -30.90 21.80
N THR A 172 39.29 -31.98 21.08
CA THR A 172 39.79 -32.25 19.75
C THR A 172 38.64 -32.45 18.76
N ILE A 173 38.90 -32.24 17.45
CA ILE A 173 37.91 -32.50 16.40
C ILE A 173 37.33 -33.90 16.54
N PHE A 174 38.17 -34.90 16.77
CA PHE A 174 37.72 -36.29 16.99
C PHE A 174 36.73 -36.41 18.15
N ARG A 175 36.96 -35.73 19.27
CA ARG A 175 36.10 -35.77 20.45
C ARG A 175 34.76 -35.06 20.18
N ILE A 176 34.80 -33.92 19.50
CA ILE A 176 33.59 -33.20 19.10
C ILE A 176 32.76 -34.08 18.13
N CYS A 177 33.38 -34.62 17.09
CA CYS A 177 32.70 -35.52 16.16
C CYS A 177 32.03 -36.70 16.84
N ARG A 178 32.72 -37.32 17.79
CA ARG A 178 32.16 -38.44 18.58
C ARG A 178 30.98 -38.01 19.46
N ASN A 179 31.06 -36.84 20.05
CA ASN A 179 30.00 -36.32 20.93
C ASN A 179 28.71 -36.01 20.19
N TYR A 180 28.83 -35.61 18.91
CA TYR A 180 27.69 -35.24 18.06
C TYR A 180 27.30 -36.30 17.04
N ASP A 181 27.96 -37.47 17.05
CA ASP A 181 27.75 -38.58 16.12
C ASP A 181 27.88 -38.19 14.64
N ILE A 182 28.93 -37.41 14.35
CA ILE A 182 29.28 -36.97 12.99
C ILE A 182 30.70 -37.44 12.65
N SER A 183 30.99 -37.59 11.37
CA SER A 183 32.32 -37.91 10.89
C SER A 183 33.24 -36.68 10.92
N GLN A 184 34.56 -36.90 10.91
CA GLN A 184 35.52 -35.78 10.77
C GLN A 184 35.41 -35.09 9.42
N GLU A 185 34.99 -35.80 8.37
CA GLU A 185 34.77 -35.27 7.06
C GLU A 185 33.59 -34.27 7.06
N GLU A 186 32.43 -34.66 7.60
CA GLU A 186 31.26 -33.81 7.79
C GLU A 186 31.58 -32.56 8.63
N PHE A 187 32.35 -32.73 9.71
CA PHE A 187 32.80 -31.62 10.52
C PHE A 187 33.67 -30.64 9.74
N LEU A 188 34.62 -31.13 8.93
CA LEU A 188 35.53 -30.30 8.15
C LEU A 188 34.84 -29.66 6.92
N GLU A 189 33.80 -30.25 6.41
CA GLU A 189 32.92 -29.62 5.39
C GLU A 189 32.17 -28.42 5.98
N ALA A 190 31.64 -28.56 7.19
CA ALA A 190 30.93 -27.49 7.89
C ALA A 190 31.87 -26.41 8.45
N ASN A 191 33.15 -26.72 8.62
CA ASN A 191 34.17 -25.84 9.18
C ASN A 191 35.48 -25.90 8.35
N PRO A 192 35.51 -25.42 7.10
CA PRO A 192 36.62 -25.61 6.17
C PRO A 192 37.96 -25.06 6.67
N GLN A 193 37.92 -24.04 7.54
CA GLN A 193 39.11 -23.41 8.11
C GLN A 193 39.97 -24.40 8.93
N TYR A 194 39.36 -25.45 9.51
CA TYR A 194 40.09 -26.42 10.33
C TYR A 194 40.74 -27.56 9.54
N LYS A 195 40.61 -27.54 8.21
CA LYS A 195 41.46 -28.37 7.32
C LYS A 195 42.94 -27.99 7.40
N TYR A 196 43.23 -26.71 7.69
CA TYR A 196 44.57 -26.13 7.62
C TYR A 196 45.01 -25.46 8.91
N THR A 197 44.11 -25.28 9.91
CA THR A 197 44.39 -24.63 11.19
C THR A 197 44.08 -25.53 12.36
N LYS A 198 44.78 -25.29 13.49
CA LYS A 198 44.51 -26.05 14.74
C LYS A 198 43.28 -25.49 15.44
N LEU A 199 42.45 -26.40 15.93
CA LEU A 199 41.32 -26.08 16.80
C LEU A 199 41.82 -25.43 18.10
N ARG A 200 41.24 -24.30 18.50
CA ARG A 200 41.64 -23.57 19.73
C ARG A 200 40.48 -23.55 20.71
N GLN A 201 40.80 -23.58 22.01
CA GLN A 201 39.82 -23.39 23.08
C GLN A 201 39.10 -22.04 22.88
N GLY A 202 37.77 -22.03 23.08
CA GLY A 202 36.93 -20.85 22.92
C GLY A 202 36.51 -20.56 21.46
N ALA A 203 37.03 -21.31 20.50
CA ALA A 203 36.57 -21.19 19.11
C ALA A 203 35.15 -21.73 18.96
N THR A 204 34.34 -21.07 18.13
CA THR A 204 33.00 -21.50 17.78
C THR A 204 33.04 -22.33 16.51
N VAL A 205 32.43 -23.51 16.53
CA VAL A 205 32.35 -24.42 15.38
C VAL A 205 30.92 -24.83 15.09
N ASN A 206 30.61 -24.94 13.81
CA ASN A 206 29.31 -25.40 13.34
C ASN A 206 29.25 -26.93 13.39
N ILE A 207 28.19 -27.47 13.95
CA ILE A 207 27.93 -28.90 13.98
C ILE A 207 26.91 -29.23 12.90
N PRO A 208 27.31 -29.93 11.83
CA PRO A 208 26.39 -30.32 10.78
C PRO A 208 25.45 -31.44 11.23
N PHE A 209 24.40 -31.69 10.50
CA PHE A 209 23.65 -32.93 10.59
C PHE A 209 24.51 -34.07 10.00
N SER A 210 24.48 -35.24 10.63
CA SER A 210 25.13 -36.45 10.06
C SER A 210 24.43 -36.88 8.77
N ARG A 211 25.15 -37.59 7.89
CA ARG A 211 24.54 -38.13 6.63
C ARG A 211 23.29 -38.94 6.91
N LYS A 212 23.26 -39.70 7.99
CA LYS A 212 22.10 -40.48 8.42
C LYS A 212 20.91 -39.60 8.82
N GLU A 213 21.18 -38.52 9.55
CA GLU A 213 20.13 -37.53 9.91
C GLU A 213 19.60 -36.78 8.69
N ILE A 214 20.48 -36.43 7.74
CA ILE A 214 20.09 -35.81 6.47
C ILE A 214 19.23 -36.77 5.64
N GLU A 215 19.61 -38.02 5.53
CA GLU A 215 18.84 -39.02 4.80
C GLU A 215 17.46 -39.26 5.42
N GLN A 216 17.39 -39.38 6.76
CA GLN A 216 16.12 -39.51 7.47
C GLN A 216 15.25 -38.26 7.33
N ARG A 217 15.87 -37.08 7.36
CA ARG A 217 15.19 -35.80 7.16
C ARG A 217 14.64 -35.69 5.74
N ASN A 218 15.43 -35.97 4.73
CA ASN A 218 15.00 -35.97 3.33
C ASN A 218 13.88 -36.97 3.07
N LYS A 219 13.95 -38.15 3.68
CA LYS A 219 12.88 -39.14 3.59
C LYS A 219 11.58 -38.65 4.24
N ARG A 220 11.65 -38.06 5.44
CA ARG A 220 10.46 -37.45 6.09
C ARG A 220 9.86 -36.33 5.26
N LEU A 221 10.70 -35.48 4.66
CA LEU A 221 10.25 -34.38 3.81
C LEU A 221 9.61 -34.86 2.52
N SER A 222 10.15 -35.92 1.88
CA SER A 222 9.52 -36.48 0.68
C SER A 222 8.18 -37.12 1.01
N GLU A 223 8.10 -37.89 2.10
CA GLU A 223 6.85 -38.46 2.58
C GLU A 223 5.81 -37.40 2.99
N ALA A 224 6.26 -36.30 3.61
CA ALA A 224 5.39 -35.16 3.96
C ALA A 224 4.89 -34.44 2.70
N ARG A 225 5.75 -34.22 1.71
CA ARG A 225 5.36 -33.62 0.42
C ARG A 225 4.37 -34.49 -0.35
N GLU A 226 4.62 -35.79 -0.44
CA GLU A 226 3.70 -36.74 -1.08
C GLU A 226 2.32 -36.75 -0.39
N ARG A 227 2.27 -36.73 0.95
CA ARG A 227 1.02 -36.59 1.69
C ARG A 227 0.33 -35.25 1.42
N MET A 228 1.08 -34.15 1.39
CA MET A 228 0.55 -32.82 1.09
C MET A 228 -0.02 -32.70 -0.33
N GLU A 229 0.64 -33.30 -1.32
CA GLU A 229 0.15 -33.36 -2.71
C GLU A 229 -1.15 -34.17 -2.84
N SER A 230 -1.41 -35.10 -1.92
CA SER A 230 -2.65 -35.89 -1.88
C SER A 230 -3.81 -35.21 -1.15
N ILE A 231 -3.55 -34.08 -0.47
CA ILE A 231 -4.57 -33.34 0.31
C ILE A 231 -5.21 -32.30 -0.59
N SER A 232 -6.55 -32.28 -0.62
CA SER A 232 -7.27 -31.24 -1.36
C SER A 232 -7.01 -29.85 -0.77
N ASP A 233 -6.91 -28.82 -1.64
CA ASP A 233 -6.69 -27.42 -1.27
C ASP A 233 -7.69 -26.93 -0.18
N SER A 234 -8.89 -27.48 -0.16
CA SER A 234 -9.93 -27.19 0.84
C SER A 234 -9.53 -27.59 2.26
N THR A 235 -8.83 -28.71 2.42
CA THR A 235 -8.38 -29.20 3.74
C THR A 235 -7.20 -28.37 4.25
N LEU A 236 -6.29 -27.96 3.38
CA LEU A 236 -5.18 -27.05 3.70
C LEU A 236 -5.69 -25.68 4.14
N PHE A 237 -6.74 -25.18 3.49
CA PHE A 237 -7.38 -23.92 3.84
C PHE A 237 -7.99 -23.94 5.25
N LEU A 238 -8.78 -24.98 5.59
CA LEU A 238 -9.38 -25.13 6.92
C LEU A 238 -8.33 -25.23 8.04
N LEU A 239 -7.16 -25.77 7.74
CA LEU A 239 -6.03 -25.86 8.68
C LEU A 239 -5.31 -24.51 8.88
N ASN A 240 -5.28 -23.66 7.86
CA ASN A 240 -4.71 -22.32 7.97
C ASN A 240 -5.63 -21.35 8.75
N GLU A 241 -6.96 -21.49 8.67
CA GLU A 241 -7.88 -20.71 9.51
C GLU A 241 -7.72 -21.00 11.02
N GLN A 242 -7.41 -22.25 11.39
CA GLN A 242 -7.22 -22.61 12.81
C GLN A 242 -5.90 -22.08 13.41
N LYS A 243 -4.96 -21.60 12.59
CA LYS A 243 -3.66 -21.07 13.05
C LYS A 243 -3.68 -19.60 13.48
N ALA A 244 -4.82 -18.93 13.39
CA ALA A 244 -4.93 -17.50 13.68
C ALA A 244 -4.88 -17.13 15.20
N GLU A 245 -4.74 -18.08 16.12
CA GLU A 245 -4.96 -17.85 17.56
C GLU A 245 -3.73 -17.88 18.48
N GLU A 246 -2.50 -18.04 17.97
CA GLU A 246 -1.31 -17.94 18.84
C GLU A 246 -0.47 -16.70 18.53
N ASN A 247 -0.99 -15.52 18.88
CA ASN A 247 -0.19 -14.31 18.97
C ASN A 247 0.11 -14.07 20.47
N ASP A 248 1.40 -14.03 20.86
CA ASP A 248 1.83 -13.73 22.22
C ASP A 248 1.57 -12.27 22.63
N GLY A 249 0.86 -11.52 21.80
CA GLY A 249 0.51 -10.12 22.01
C GLY A 249 1.66 -9.14 21.74
N VAL A 250 2.79 -9.61 21.22
CA VAL A 250 3.94 -8.78 20.82
C VAL A 250 4.06 -8.77 19.30
N ILE A 251 4.02 -7.58 18.69
CA ILE A 251 4.25 -7.41 17.24
C ILE A 251 5.76 -7.29 17.02
N THR A 252 6.35 -8.14 16.19
CA THR A 252 7.73 -7.99 15.74
C THR A 252 7.78 -7.30 14.38
N ALA A 253 8.32 -6.09 14.35
CA ALA A 253 8.48 -5.29 13.14
C ALA A 253 9.95 -5.22 12.71
N ALA A 254 10.23 -5.28 11.41
CA ALA A 254 11.54 -5.00 10.87
C ALA A 254 11.54 -3.64 10.15
N LEU A 255 12.55 -2.82 10.44
CA LEU A 255 12.82 -1.57 9.74
C LEU A 255 14.15 -1.71 8.99
N ILE A 256 14.11 -1.67 7.66
CA ILE A 256 15.27 -1.85 6.80
C ILE A 256 15.50 -0.55 6.03
N LEU A 257 16.51 0.23 6.40
CA LEU A 257 16.79 1.54 5.79
C LEU A 257 18.30 1.75 5.56
N PRO A 258 18.70 2.57 4.55
CA PRO A 258 20.10 2.86 4.26
C PRO A 258 20.66 3.89 5.25
N PHE A 259 21.07 3.43 6.41
CA PHE A 259 21.76 4.27 7.40
C PHE A 259 23.21 4.50 7.03
N SER A 260 23.85 3.52 6.34
CA SER A 260 25.25 3.58 5.84
C SER A 260 26.22 4.06 6.92
N LEU A 261 26.22 3.39 8.06
CA LEU A 261 26.91 3.81 9.29
C LEU A 261 28.42 3.99 9.15
N ASN A 262 29.01 3.41 8.10
CA ASN A 262 30.46 3.46 7.83
C ASN A 262 30.88 4.61 6.92
N ASP A 263 29.94 5.38 6.36
CA ASP A 263 30.20 6.44 5.40
C ASP A 263 30.08 7.84 6.00
N SER A 264 30.49 8.86 5.24
CA SER A 264 30.28 10.25 5.61
C SER A 264 28.77 10.58 5.63
N THR A 265 28.30 11.24 6.68
CA THR A 265 26.88 11.55 6.87
C THR A 265 26.30 12.41 5.76
N THR A 266 25.46 11.84 4.92
CA THR A 266 24.76 12.52 3.82
C THR A 266 23.39 13.05 4.27
N SER A 267 22.75 13.86 3.42
CA SER A 267 21.37 14.30 3.65
C SER A 267 20.39 13.12 3.72
N LEU A 268 20.59 12.11 2.86
CA LEU A 268 19.78 10.89 2.83
C LEU A 268 19.83 10.14 4.17
N GLN A 269 21.02 9.92 4.70
CA GLN A 269 21.19 9.23 5.98
C GLN A 269 20.48 9.97 7.13
N LYS A 270 20.59 11.31 7.16
CA LYS A 270 19.86 12.12 8.14
C LYS A 270 18.36 11.98 8.02
N GLN A 271 17.83 11.93 6.79
CA GLN A 271 16.41 11.69 6.52
C GLN A 271 15.96 10.31 7.01
N MET A 272 16.77 9.26 6.77
CA MET A 272 16.46 7.91 7.24
C MET A 272 16.48 7.81 8.77
N VAL A 273 17.44 8.48 9.42
CA VAL A 273 17.47 8.60 10.89
C VAL A 273 16.24 9.34 11.40
N GLU A 274 15.77 10.39 10.75
CA GLU A 274 14.54 11.08 11.15
C GLU A 274 13.29 10.23 10.98
N PHE A 275 13.20 9.46 9.89
CA PHE A 275 12.11 8.49 9.72
C PHE A 275 12.10 7.46 10.85
N TYR A 276 13.26 6.89 11.18
CA TYR A 276 13.40 5.98 12.32
C TYR A 276 13.01 6.64 13.65
N GLN A 277 13.45 7.88 13.90
CA GLN A 277 13.08 8.63 15.11
C GLN A 277 11.56 8.86 15.20
N GLY A 278 10.92 9.17 14.07
CA GLY A 278 9.46 9.24 13.99
C GLY A 278 8.80 7.92 14.37
N MET A 279 9.30 6.81 13.84
CA MET A 279 8.80 5.48 14.18
C MET A 279 8.96 5.18 15.69
N LEU A 280 10.07 5.57 16.31
CA LEU A 280 10.24 5.42 17.77
C LEU A 280 9.19 6.19 18.57
N LEU A 281 8.79 7.38 18.13
CA LEU A 281 7.70 8.15 18.75
C LEU A 281 6.34 7.45 18.58
N ALA A 282 6.11 6.79 17.44
CA ALA A 282 4.93 5.96 17.23
C ALA A 282 4.91 4.76 18.19
N LEU A 283 6.05 4.10 18.40
CA LEU A 283 6.17 3.00 19.35
C LEU A 283 5.93 3.47 20.81
N GLU A 284 6.42 4.65 21.18
CA GLU A 284 6.14 5.24 22.50
C GLU A 284 4.64 5.47 22.70
N ARG A 285 3.93 5.99 21.70
CA ARG A 285 2.49 6.16 21.74
C ARG A 285 1.77 4.83 21.87
N LEU A 286 2.12 3.84 21.03
CA LEU A 286 1.54 2.49 21.06
C LEU A 286 1.75 1.81 22.41
N LYS A 287 2.95 1.94 23.01
CA LYS A 287 3.24 1.46 24.36
C LYS A 287 2.31 2.05 25.41
N ASN A 288 2.04 3.37 25.32
CA ASN A 288 1.11 4.06 26.22
C ASN A 288 -0.35 3.60 26.02
N GLU A 289 -0.67 3.08 24.84
CA GLU A 289 -1.96 2.46 24.51
C GLU A 289 -2.00 0.95 24.85
N GLY A 290 -0.93 0.39 25.45
CA GLY A 290 -0.86 -1.01 25.87
C GLY A 290 -0.42 -1.99 24.78
N VAL A 291 0.08 -1.50 23.64
CA VAL A 291 0.58 -2.33 22.53
C VAL A 291 2.07 -2.58 22.69
N SER A 292 2.47 -3.85 22.68
CA SER A 292 3.87 -4.26 22.74
C SER A 292 4.44 -4.49 21.35
N VAL A 293 5.55 -3.82 21.02
CA VAL A 293 6.23 -3.94 19.73
C VAL A 293 7.72 -4.21 19.94
N ASN A 294 8.24 -5.22 19.25
CA ASN A 294 9.66 -5.50 19.11
C ASN A 294 10.15 -4.98 17.75
N LEU A 295 10.91 -3.88 17.73
CA LEU A 295 11.42 -3.30 16.49
C LEU A 295 12.85 -3.76 16.22
N LYS A 296 13.05 -4.56 15.19
CA LYS A 296 14.35 -4.94 14.63
C LYS A 296 14.77 -3.93 13.58
N VAL A 297 15.96 -3.36 13.71
CA VAL A 297 16.47 -2.33 12.81
C VAL A 297 17.69 -2.84 12.07
N PHE A 298 17.66 -2.75 10.75
CA PHE A 298 18.73 -3.23 9.86
C PHE A 298 19.20 -2.10 8.95
N ASP A 299 20.52 -2.02 8.76
CA ASP A 299 21.13 -1.12 7.77
C ASP A 299 21.16 -1.81 6.41
N SER A 300 20.44 -1.27 5.44
CA SER A 300 20.43 -1.79 4.07
C SER A 300 21.63 -1.30 3.24
N GLU A 301 22.47 -0.43 3.79
CA GLU A 301 23.62 0.19 3.13
C GLU A 301 23.26 0.86 1.79
N GLY A 302 24.12 0.69 0.76
CA GLY A 302 23.93 1.28 -0.55
C GLY A 302 23.05 0.46 -1.50
N GLU A 303 22.68 1.06 -2.63
CA GLU A 303 21.87 0.42 -3.67
C GLU A 303 22.52 -0.84 -4.26
N ASP A 304 23.85 -0.91 -4.26
CA ASP A 304 24.65 -2.03 -4.76
C ASP A 304 24.65 -3.26 -3.84
N LYS A 305 24.05 -3.17 -2.66
CA LYS A 305 24.03 -4.24 -1.67
C LYS A 305 22.80 -5.12 -1.80
N SER A 306 23.01 -6.42 -1.70
CA SER A 306 21.93 -7.42 -1.61
C SER A 306 21.54 -7.65 -0.17
N LEU A 307 20.23 -7.80 0.09
CA LEU A 307 19.68 -8.15 1.39
C LEU A 307 19.49 -9.67 1.58
N THR A 308 19.79 -10.47 0.56
CA THR A 308 19.70 -11.94 0.64
C THR A 308 20.42 -12.51 1.88
N PRO A 309 21.64 -12.08 2.26
CA PRO A 309 22.28 -12.58 3.47
C PRO A 309 21.51 -12.30 4.76
N LEU A 310 20.82 -11.15 4.85
CA LEU A 310 19.94 -10.82 5.98
C LEU A 310 18.72 -11.73 5.98
N LEU A 311 18.06 -11.88 4.83
CA LEU A 311 16.84 -12.66 4.67
C LEU A 311 17.04 -14.15 4.95
N GLU A 312 18.25 -14.68 4.63
CA GLU A 312 18.64 -16.06 4.88
C GLU A 312 19.26 -16.30 6.28
N SER A 313 19.46 -15.24 7.07
CA SER A 313 20.16 -15.35 8.37
C SER A 313 19.32 -15.96 9.51
N GLY A 314 18.00 -16.09 9.32
CA GLY A 314 17.05 -16.45 10.36
C GLY A 314 16.66 -15.30 11.31
N GLN A 315 17.24 -14.08 11.12
CA GLN A 315 16.89 -12.92 11.94
C GLN A 315 15.51 -12.35 11.65
N MET A 316 14.95 -12.73 10.51
CA MET A 316 13.65 -12.25 10.01
C MET A 316 12.50 -13.25 10.24
N ASP A 317 12.77 -14.44 10.81
CA ASP A 317 11.80 -15.55 10.86
C ASP A 317 10.57 -15.28 11.74
N ASP A 318 10.69 -14.40 12.72
CA ASP A 318 9.63 -13.99 13.67
C ASP A 318 9.04 -12.61 13.36
N VAL A 319 9.29 -12.07 12.17
CA VAL A 319 8.81 -10.73 11.77
C VAL A 319 7.38 -10.80 11.27
N ASP A 320 6.51 -9.94 11.81
CA ASP A 320 5.11 -9.81 11.40
C ASP A 320 4.91 -8.77 10.29
N ILE A 321 5.80 -7.76 10.18
CA ILE A 321 5.73 -6.69 9.19
C ILE A 321 7.11 -6.10 8.90
N ILE A 322 7.36 -5.71 7.65
CA ILE A 322 8.61 -5.10 7.20
C ILE A 322 8.35 -3.68 6.70
N PHE A 323 9.13 -2.70 7.17
CA PHE A 323 9.14 -1.33 6.68
C PHE A 323 10.42 -1.05 5.88
N GLY A 324 10.27 -0.64 4.63
CA GLY A 324 11.37 -0.51 3.69
C GLY A 324 11.59 -1.80 2.88
N PRO A 325 12.75 -1.94 2.23
CA PRO A 325 13.86 -0.99 2.11
C PRO A 325 13.59 0.19 1.16
N ARG A 326 14.63 0.98 0.84
CA ARG A 326 14.51 2.14 -0.03
C ARG A 326 14.75 1.83 -1.51
N TRP A 327 15.73 0.97 -1.83
CA TRP A 327 16.21 0.76 -3.19
C TRP A 327 15.39 -0.29 -3.93
N THR A 328 15.09 -0.06 -5.21
CA THR A 328 14.19 -0.92 -6.00
C THR A 328 14.62 -2.38 -6.01
N ASN A 329 15.89 -2.67 -6.24
CA ASN A 329 16.42 -4.04 -6.24
C ASN A 329 16.25 -4.72 -4.87
N GLN A 330 16.50 -4.00 -3.78
CA GLN A 330 16.32 -4.50 -2.42
C GLN A 330 14.85 -4.72 -2.07
N ILE A 331 13.94 -3.84 -2.55
CA ILE A 331 12.48 -4.02 -2.39
C ILE A 331 12.06 -5.34 -3.06
N THR A 332 12.52 -5.60 -4.29
CA THR A 332 12.21 -6.84 -5.01
C THR A 332 12.73 -8.08 -4.27
N GLU A 333 13.94 -8.04 -3.69
CA GLU A 333 14.45 -9.14 -2.85
C GLU A 333 13.57 -9.39 -1.63
N VAL A 334 13.26 -8.33 -0.87
CA VAL A 334 12.44 -8.40 0.35
C VAL A 334 11.01 -8.81 0.02
N ALA A 335 10.39 -8.21 -1.00
CA ALA A 335 9.02 -8.52 -1.39
C ALA A 335 8.84 -9.99 -1.81
N ARG A 336 9.81 -10.55 -2.54
CA ARG A 336 9.80 -11.96 -2.92
C ARG A 336 9.91 -12.87 -1.70
N TRP A 337 10.85 -12.59 -0.81
CA TRP A 337 11.04 -13.36 0.43
C TRP A 337 9.79 -13.26 1.31
N ALA A 338 9.27 -12.07 1.53
CA ALA A 338 8.12 -11.80 2.37
C ALA A 338 6.83 -12.45 1.83
N SER A 339 6.65 -12.48 0.50
CA SER A 339 5.53 -13.20 -0.13
C SER A 339 5.54 -14.68 0.19
N ALA A 340 6.72 -15.32 0.16
CA ALA A 340 6.86 -16.74 0.53
C ALA A 340 6.56 -17.00 2.01
N HIS A 341 6.68 -15.98 2.87
CA HIS A 341 6.43 -16.05 4.31
C HIS A 341 5.09 -15.39 4.73
N GLN A 342 4.32 -14.85 3.77
CA GLN A 342 3.05 -14.16 4.00
C GLN A 342 3.19 -12.94 4.94
N ILE A 343 4.30 -12.21 4.81
CA ILE A 343 4.63 -11.04 5.65
C ILE A 343 4.35 -9.76 4.85
N PRO A 344 3.58 -8.80 5.38
CA PRO A 344 3.37 -7.50 4.75
C PRO A 344 4.66 -6.68 4.67
N VAL A 345 4.89 -6.07 3.51
CA VAL A 345 6.01 -5.17 3.21
C VAL A 345 5.47 -3.78 2.93
N VAL A 346 5.79 -2.85 3.78
CA VAL A 346 5.45 -1.43 3.61
C VAL A 346 6.59 -0.74 2.88
N ASN A 347 6.32 -0.21 1.68
CA ASN A 347 7.26 0.57 0.90
C ASN A 347 6.97 2.08 1.04
N PRO A 348 7.62 2.79 1.97
CA PRO A 348 7.33 4.20 2.21
C PRO A 348 8.13 5.14 1.30
N MET A 349 9.25 4.70 0.74
CA MET A 349 10.27 5.58 0.17
C MET A 349 10.33 5.55 -1.36
N ASN A 350 10.18 4.38 -1.95
CA ASN A 350 10.40 4.18 -3.38
C ASN A 350 9.08 4.10 -4.13
N ARG A 351 8.87 4.96 -5.12
CA ARG A 351 7.67 4.97 -5.97
C ARG A 351 7.85 4.22 -7.29
N ASP A 352 9.07 3.81 -7.60
CA ASP A 352 9.43 3.23 -8.90
C ASP A 352 9.50 1.70 -8.86
N ALA A 353 9.19 1.08 -7.70
CA ALA A 353 9.15 -0.37 -7.55
C ALA A 353 7.81 -0.93 -8.06
N ASP A 354 7.90 -1.88 -8.98
CA ASP A 354 6.73 -2.50 -9.62
C ASP A 354 6.17 -3.71 -8.85
N ASP A 355 6.80 -4.08 -7.73
CA ASP A 355 6.42 -5.25 -6.93
C ASP A 355 4.98 -5.20 -6.43
N VAL A 356 4.45 -4.00 -6.18
CA VAL A 356 3.04 -3.80 -5.77
C VAL A 356 2.04 -4.34 -6.79
N TYR A 357 2.40 -4.44 -8.07
CA TYR A 357 1.49 -4.94 -9.11
C TYR A 357 1.40 -6.46 -9.19
N ASN A 358 2.37 -7.17 -8.61
CA ASN A 358 2.50 -8.62 -8.73
C ASN A 358 2.57 -9.34 -7.36
N ASN A 359 2.57 -8.59 -6.26
CA ASN A 359 2.74 -9.14 -4.93
C ASN A 359 1.67 -8.58 -3.97
N PRO A 360 0.73 -9.42 -3.49
CA PRO A 360 -0.38 -8.99 -2.66
C PRO A 360 0.04 -8.51 -1.25
N TYR A 361 1.28 -8.76 -0.84
CA TYR A 361 1.80 -8.38 0.47
C TYR A 361 2.52 -7.02 0.48
N VAL A 362 2.62 -6.34 -0.67
CA VAL A 362 3.28 -5.03 -0.77
C VAL A 362 2.29 -3.88 -0.58
N TYR A 363 2.62 -2.96 0.31
CA TYR A 363 1.89 -1.72 0.58
C TYR A 363 2.72 -0.53 0.10
N GLN A 364 2.31 0.08 -0.99
CA GLN A 364 2.98 1.22 -1.61
C GLN A 364 2.47 2.53 -1.03
N LEU A 365 3.30 3.25 -0.26
CA LEU A 365 2.94 4.54 0.33
C LEU A 365 3.34 5.71 -0.55
N ASN A 366 4.58 5.71 -1.05
CA ASN A 366 5.06 6.71 -2.00
C ASN A 366 4.61 6.35 -3.41
N THR A 367 3.40 6.76 -3.75
CA THR A 367 2.71 6.39 -4.97
C THR A 367 2.98 7.41 -6.07
N PRO A 368 3.12 7.01 -7.36
CA PRO A 368 3.17 7.95 -8.47
C PRO A 368 1.92 8.84 -8.53
N GLN A 369 2.10 10.12 -8.90
CA GLN A 369 1.02 11.12 -8.90
C GLN A 369 -0.21 10.70 -9.71
N SER A 370 -0.01 9.97 -10.81
CA SER A 370 -1.10 9.49 -11.66
C SER A 370 -2.17 8.69 -10.89
N TYR A 371 -1.81 8.00 -9.81
CA TYR A 371 -2.75 7.24 -8.98
C TYR A 371 -3.60 8.12 -8.07
N PHE A 372 -3.13 9.33 -7.75
CA PHE A 372 -3.90 10.30 -6.96
C PHE A 372 -4.85 11.14 -7.80
N ASN A 373 -4.59 11.28 -9.09
CA ASN A 373 -5.28 12.24 -9.96
C ASN A 373 -6.80 12.07 -9.91
N GLN A 374 -7.31 10.84 -9.92
CA GLN A 374 -8.76 10.61 -9.88
C GLN A 374 -9.39 11.10 -8.56
N GLU A 375 -8.73 10.87 -7.42
CA GLU A 375 -9.19 11.38 -6.13
C GLU A 375 -9.19 12.91 -6.11
N ILE A 376 -8.14 13.53 -6.68
CA ILE A 376 -8.05 14.98 -6.75
C ILE A 376 -9.20 15.57 -7.59
N TYR A 377 -9.55 14.94 -8.72
CA TYR A 377 -10.67 15.41 -9.55
C TYR A 377 -12.01 15.25 -8.83
N ASN A 378 -12.22 14.15 -8.13
CA ASN A 378 -13.43 13.92 -7.34
C ASN A 378 -13.57 14.98 -6.24
N HIS A 379 -12.49 15.22 -5.48
CA HIS A 379 -12.48 16.22 -4.41
C HIS A 379 -12.61 17.65 -4.93
N PHE A 380 -12.04 17.95 -6.11
CA PHE A 380 -12.22 19.23 -6.77
C PHE A 380 -13.70 19.49 -7.10
N LEU A 381 -14.39 18.50 -7.65
CA LEU A 381 -15.81 18.58 -8.00
C LEU A 381 -16.73 18.63 -6.76
N GLU A 382 -16.30 18.02 -5.66
CA GLU A 382 -17.00 18.06 -4.37
C GLU A 382 -16.84 19.44 -3.71
N GLN A 383 -15.62 20.00 -3.73
CA GLN A 383 -15.29 21.28 -3.11
C GLN A 383 -15.89 22.46 -3.89
N PHE A 384 -15.80 22.43 -5.21
CA PHE A 384 -16.25 23.53 -6.07
C PHE A 384 -17.53 23.14 -6.81
N THR A 385 -18.67 23.52 -6.27
CA THR A 385 -19.98 23.05 -6.76
C THR A 385 -20.52 23.83 -7.96
N ASN A 386 -20.08 25.08 -8.15
CA ASN A 386 -20.45 25.91 -9.30
C ASN A 386 -19.22 26.63 -9.89
N PRO A 387 -18.20 25.89 -10.35
CA PRO A 387 -16.94 26.49 -10.77
C PRO A 387 -17.04 27.15 -12.16
N ASN A 388 -16.28 28.23 -12.30
CA ASN A 388 -15.83 28.80 -13.56
C ASN A 388 -14.31 28.59 -13.64
N VAL A 389 -13.87 27.58 -14.38
CA VAL A 389 -12.46 27.16 -14.37
C VAL A 389 -11.69 27.92 -15.46
N ILE A 390 -10.65 28.65 -15.04
CA ILE A 390 -9.80 29.48 -15.88
C ILE A 390 -8.37 28.92 -15.82
N LEU A 391 -7.94 28.27 -16.90
CA LEU A 391 -6.60 27.74 -17.04
C LEU A 391 -5.66 28.82 -17.58
N LEU A 392 -4.63 29.14 -16.81
CA LEU A 392 -3.57 30.06 -17.18
C LEU A 392 -2.39 29.26 -17.73
N ASP A 393 -2.19 29.34 -19.04
CA ASP A 393 -1.18 28.56 -19.75
C ASP A 393 0.06 29.41 -20.05
N ALA A 394 1.23 28.90 -19.69
CA ALA A 394 2.50 29.55 -19.95
C ALA A 394 3.15 29.08 -21.27
N ASP A 395 2.73 27.92 -21.78
CA ASP A 395 3.27 27.31 -22.99
C ASP A 395 2.22 26.43 -23.65
N GLU A 396 1.73 26.83 -24.82
CA GLU A 396 0.70 26.14 -25.61
C GLU A 396 1.04 24.68 -25.91
N TYR A 397 2.32 24.31 -25.92
CA TYR A 397 2.79 22.96 -26.23
C TYR A 397 3.10 22.11 -25.01
N ARG A 398 2.99 22.67 -23.81
CA ARG A 398 3.27 21.94 -22.59
C ARG A 398 2.16 20.95 -22.27
N ARG A 399 2.48 19.67 -22.34
CA ARG A 399 1.57 18.61 -21.86
C ARG A 399 1.68 18.48 -20.34
N ASN A 400 0.53 18.51 -19.68
CA ASN A 400 0.40 18.29 -18.25
C ASN A 400 -0.70 17.24 -18.02
N GLU A 401 -0.29 16.03 -17.64
CA GLU A 401 -1.22 14.90 -17.46
C GLU A 401 -2.32 15.19 -16.46
N PHE A 402 -1.99 15.92 -15.39
CA PHE A 402 -2.97 16.34 -14.41
C PHE A 402 -4.04 17.25 -15.03
N ILE A 403 -3.63 18.27 -15.78
CA ILE A 403 -4.56 19.19 -16.46
C ILE A 403 -5.39 18.48 -17.52
N ASP A 404 -4.80 17.58 -18.30
CA ASP A 404 -5.51 16.80 -19.30
C ASP A 404 -6.58 15.89 -18.67
N GLY A 405 -6.30 15.32 -17.52
CA GLY A 405 -7.24 14.52 -16.75
C GLY A 405 -8.35 15.38 -16.12
N LEU A 406 -7.99 16.53 -15.55
CA LEU A 406 -8.96 17.47 -14.99
C LEU A 406 -9.93 18.00 -16.06
N LYS A 407 -9.43 18.35 -17.26
CA LYS A 407 -10.28 18.75 -18.40
C LYS A 407 -11.32 17.69 -18.73
N ARG A 408 -10.95 16.42 -18.73
CA ARG A 408 -11.89 15.31 -18.97
C ARG A 408 -12.91 15.18 -17.84
N ALA A 409 -12.46 15.19 -16.59
CA ALA A 409 -13.35 15.09 -15.43
C ALA A 409 -14.38 16.23 -15.40
N LEU A 410 -13.97 17.45 -15.73
CA LEU A 410 -14.87 18.60 -15.82
C LEU A 410 -15.83 18.49 -17.01
N ALA A 411 -15.36 17.99 -18.18
CA ALA A 411 -16.20 17.77 -19.34
C ALA A 411 -17.30 16.73 -19.09
N ASP A 412 -17.00 15.66 -18.36
CA ASP A 412 -17.99 14.65 -17.95
C ASP A 412 -19.13 15.24 -17.10
N HIS A 413 -18.86 16.34 -16.39
CA HIS A 413 -19.84 17.09 -15.59
C HIS A 413 -20.39 18.33 -16.31
N ASN A 414 -20.11 18.50 -17.62
CA ASN A 414 -20.51 19.65 -18.43
C ASN A 414 -19.99 21.00 -17.89
N ILE A 415 -18.82 21.02 -17.26
CA ILE A 415 -18.15 22.22 -16.76
C ILE A 415 -17.10 22.67 -17.80
N PRO A 416 -17.29 23.84 -18.45
CA PRO A 416 -16.33 24.32 -19.43
C PRO A 416 -15.07 24.88 -18.77
N ILE A 417 -13.92 24.74 -19.45
CA ILE A 417 -12.66 25.40 -19.10
C ILE A 417 -12.34 26.49 -20.12
N THR A 418 -12.04 27.67 -19.62
CA THR A 418 -11.49 28.76 -20.43
C THR A 418 -9.97 28.76 -20.32
N THR A 419 -9.24 28.64 -21.43
CA THR A 419 -7.76 28.69 -21.42
C THR A 419 -7.29 30.06 -21.88
N ILE A 420 -6.38 30.67 -21.14
CA ILE A 420 -5.78 31.98 -21.42
C ILE A 420 -4.26 31.85 -21.31
N MET A 421 -3.54 32.46 -22.25
CA MET A 421 -2.09 32.54 -22.18
C MET A 421 -1.64 33.53 -21.09
N VAL A 422 -0.62 33.16 -20.34
CA VAL A 422 -0.09 33.94 -19.17
C VAL A 422 0.41 35.34 -19.59
N ASP A 423 0.85 35.53 -20.84
CA ASP A 423 1.29 36.80 -21.39
C ASP A 423 0.12 37.71 -21.85
N THR A 424 -1.12 37.24 -21.68
CA THR A 424 -2.32 37.94 -22.09
C THR A 424 -2.60 39.17 -21.22
N ALA A 425 -3.14 40.20 -21.82
CA ALA A 425 -3.49 41.43 -21.11
C ALA A 425 -4.46 41.17 -19.93
N TYR A 426 -4.21 41.78 -18.77
CA TYR A 426 -5.06 41.75 -17.60
C TYR A 426 -6.57 41.85 -17.88
N GLN A 427 -6.97 42.72 -18.82
CA GLN A 427 -8.38 42.89 -19.20
C GLN A 427 -8.99 41.60 -19.76
N ALA A 428 -8.26 40.84 -20.56
CA ALA A 428 -8.75 39.57 -21.10
C ALA A 428 -9.02 38.52 -20.01
N ILE A 429 -8.24 38.53 -18.93
CA ILE A 429 -8.49 37.66 -17.77
C ILE A 429 -9.75 38.14 -17.03
N LEU A 430 -9.92 39.47 -16.85
CA LEU A 430 -11.12 40.03 -16.24
C LEU A 430 -12.41 39.68 -16.97
N ASP A 431 -12.36 39.62 -18.31
CA ASP A 431 -13.51 39.31 -19.15
C ASP A 431 -13.97 37.84 -19.04
N THR A 432 -13.16 36.96 -18.43
CA THR A 432 -13.54 35.55 -18.19
C THR A 432 -14.22 35.33 -16.84
N ILE A 433 -14.22 36.31 -15.98
CA ILE A 433 -14.78 36.21 -14.62
C ILE A 433 -16.30 36.17 -14.68
N ALA A 434 -16.89 35.15 -14.08
CA ALA A 434 -18.32 35.00 -13.91
C ALA A 434 -18.75 35.45 -12.49
N PRO A 435 -19.56 36.51 -12.35
CA PRO A 435 -19.88 37.06 -11.00
C PRO A 435 -20.68 36.12 -10.09
N ASP A 436 -21.40 35.19 -10.67
CA ASP A 436 -22.31 34.26 -10.00
C ASP A 436 -21.69 32.86 -9.78
N LYS A 437 -20.38 32.72 -10.02
CA LYS A 437 -19.65 31.46 -9.93
C LYS A 437 -18.39 31.56 -9.09
N GLN A 438 -17.90 30.41 -8.63
CA GLN A 438 -16.58 30.26 -8.05
C GLN A 438 -15.55 30.31 -9.17
N ASN A 439 -14.79 31.39 -9.28
CA ASN A 439 -13.78 31.57 -10.32
C ASN A 439 -12.48 30.92 -9.89
N ILE A 440 -12.15 29.76 -10.48
CA ILE A 440 -10.99 28.95 -10.12
C ILE A 440 -9.88 29.17 -11.15
N PHE A 441 -8.82 29.83 -10.74
CA PHE A 441 -7.61 29.98 -11.55
C PHE A 441 -6.67 28.79 -11.34
N ILE A 442 -6.20 28.19 -12.41
CA ILE A 442 -5.23 27.09 -12.37
C ILE A 442 -4.08 27.45 -13.31
N ILE A 443 -2.86 27.53 -12.79
CA ILE A 443 -1.66 27.76 -13.61
C ILE A 443 -1.22 26.41 -14.18
N ASN A 444 -1.04 26.28 -15.51
CA ASN A 444 -0.58 25.04 -16.14
C ASN A 444 0.93 24.80 -15.92
N SER A 445 1.36 24.95 -14.67
CA SER A 445 2.74 24.70 -14.24
C SER A 445 2.82 24.59 -12.74
N ASN A 446 3.61 23.63 -12.25
CA ASN A 446 3.95 23.50 -10.83
C ASN A 446 5.21 24.31 -10.44
N GLY A 447 5.83 25.04 -11.39
CA GLY A 447 7.05 25.81 -11.16
C GLY A 447 6.82 27.15 -10.46
N SER A 448 7.86 27.65 -9.79
CA SER A 448 7.83 28.94 -9.09
C SER A 448 7.76 30.15 -10.03
N GLU A 449 8.38 30.09 -11.21
CA GLU A 449 8.44 31.21 -12.14
C GLU A 449 7.04 31.62 -12.68
N PRO A 450 6.20 30.69 -13.23
CA PRO A 450 4.82 31.04 -13.60
C PRO A 450 3.98 31.48 -12.40
N LEU A 451 4.18 30.90 -11.22
CA LEU A 451 3.50 31.31 -10.00
C LEU A 451 3.84 32.78 -9.65
N ASN A 452 5.13 33.13 -9.60
CA ASN A 452 5.62 34.48 -9.33
C ASN A 452 5.09 35.51 -10.33
N THR A 453 4.93 35.12 -11.59
CA THR A 453 4.39 35.99 -12.64
C THR A 453 2.91 36.25 -12.44
N MET A 454 2.14 35.23 -12.06
CA MET A 454 0.68 35.33 -12.01
C MET A 454 0.14 35.82 -10.65
N LEU A 455 0.81 35.57 -9.54
CA LEU A 455 0.33 36.00 -8.21
C LEU A 455 -0.01 37.49 -8.16
N PRO A 456 0.84 38.44 -8.61
CA PRO A 456 0.48 39.86 -8.59
C PRO A 456 -0.76 40.20 -9.44
N VAL A 457 -0.95 39.48 -10.56
CA VAL A 457 -2.13 39.66 -11.42
C VAL A 457 -3.39 39.18 -10.70
N LEU A 458 -3.33 38.01 -10.08
CA LEU A 458 -4.45 37.44 -9.31
C LEU A 458 -4.80 38.30 -8.09
N GLN A 459 -3.81 38.82 -7.35
CA GLN A 459 -4.03 39.77 -6.28
C GLN A 459 -4.77 41.02 -6.76
N LEU A 460 -4.36 41.59 -7.90
CA LEU A 460 -5.03 42.74 -8.48
C LEU A 460 -6.48 42.44 -8.85
N ILE A 461 -6.74 41.24 -9.42
CA ILE A 461 -8.10 40.77 -9.74
C ILE A 461 -8.94 40.68 -8.47
N THR A 462 -8.43 39.99 -7.45
CA THR A 462 -9.13 39.82 -6.17
C THR A 462 -9.45 41.18 -5.54
N ARG A 463 -8.48 42.10 -5.41
CA ARG A 463 -8.68 43.44 -4.88
C ARG A 463 -9.71 44.26 -5.67
N THR A 464 -9.76 44.08 -6.98
CA THR A 464 -10.66 44.85 -7.86
C THR A 464 -12.09 44.30 -7.82
N LYS A 465 -12.28 42.99 -7.64
CA LYS A 465 -13.56 42.29 -7.72
C LYS A 465 -14.17 41.89 -6.37
N ALA A 466 -13.35 41.74 -5.33
CA ALA A 466 -13.87 41.43 -4.00
C ALA A 466 -14.62 42.62 -3.39
N PRO A 467 -15.65 42.44 -2.55
CA PRO A 467 -16.21 41.13 -2.13
C PRO A 467 -17.32 40.59 -3.03
N GLU A 468 -17.54 41.18 -4.20
CA GLU A 468 -18.69 40.91 -5.06
C GLU A 468 -18.51 39.61 -5.86
N VAL A 469 -17.27 39.14 -6.04
CA VAL A 469 -16.94 37.98 -6.88
C VAL A 469 -15.99 37.04 -6.11
N GLU A 470 -16.36 35.78 -6.04
CA GLU A 470 -15.55 34.72 -5.45
C GLU A 470 -14.44 34.29 -6.41
N THR A 471 -13.18 34.34 -5.96
CA THR A 471 -12.00 33.97 -6.75
C THR A 471 -11.05 33.11 -5.92
N HIS A 472 -10.50 32.06 -6.54
CA HIS A 472 -9.58 31.12 -5.92
C HIS A 472 -8.41 30.79 -6.85
N LEU A 473 -7.24 30.53 -6.29
CA LEU A 473 -6.13 29.89 -6.97
C LEU A 473 -6.10 28.41 -6.59
N PHE A 474 -6.15 27.49 -7.55
CA PHE A 474 -5.98 26.06 -7.30
C PHE A 474 -4.66 25.59 -7.91
N GLY A 475 -3.80 24.96 -7.10
CA GLY A 475 -2.41 24.64 -7.47
C GLY A 475 -1.99 23.21 -7.12
N TYR A 476 -0.69 23.02 -7.05
CA TYR A 476 0.02 21.76 -7.00
C TYR A 476 0.70 21.54 -5.63
N PRO A 477 1.13 20.30 -5.30
CA PRO A 477 1.83 19.99 -4.06
C PRO A 477 3.08 20.84 -3.80
N GLU A 478 3.75 21.29 -4.87
CA GLU A 478 4.92 22.15 -4.79
C GLU A 478 4.64 23.51 -4.16
N TYR A 479 3.37 23.97 -4.14
CA TYR A 479 2.98 25.23 -3.50
C TYR A 479 3.31 25.25 -2.00
N GLN A 480 3.32 24.08 -1.34
CA GLN A 480 3.77 24.01 0.05
C GLN A 480 5.25 24.42 0.24
N ILE A 481 6.09 24.25 -0.82
CA ILE A 481 7.50 24.66 -0.80
C ILE A 481 7.62 26.17 -0.97
N TYR A 482 6.73 26.76 -1.76
CA TYR A 482 6.73 28.20 -2.07
C TYR A 482 5.96 29.03 -1.02
N ALA A 483 5.09 28.40 -0.23
CA ALA A 483 4.26 29.07 0.76
C ALA A 483 5.02 29.98 1.77
N PRO A 484 6.23 29.64 2.25
CA PRO A 484 6.98 30.55 3.11
C PRO A 484 7.32 31.90 2.48
N ASP A 485 7.55 31.92 1.16
CA ASP A 485 7.93 33.12 0.41
C ASP A 485 6.71 33.89 -0.11
N HIS A 486 5.53 33.26 -0.16
CA HIS A 486 4.28 33.79 -0.74
C HIS A 486 3.09 33.71 0.23
N LEU A 487 3.34 33.75 1.52
CA LEU A 487 2.30 33.50 2.51
C LEU A 487 1.14 34.52 2.46
N GLU A 488 1.47 35.81 2.34
CA GLU A 488 0.47 36.89 2.27
C GLU A 488 -0.33 36.80 0.95
N GLU A 489 0.36 36.54 -0.16
CA GLU A 489 -0.27 36.38 -1.47
C GLU A 489 -1.21 35.19 -1.50
N PHE A 490 -0.83 34.05 -0.91
CA PHE A 490 -1.67 32.86 -0.85
C PHE A 490 -2.95 33.09 -0.05
N TYR A 491 -2.88 33.80 1.05
CA TYR A 491 -4.08 34.18 1.79
C TYR A 491 -4.96 35.14 0.98
N GLU A 492 -4.36 36.12 0.33
CA GLU A 492 -5.12 37.16 -0.39
C GLU A 492 -5.87 36.61 -1.59
N VAL A 493 -5.26 35.65 -2.35
CA VAL A 493 -5.90 35.04 -3.51
C VAL A 493 -6.69 33.77 -3.19
N ASP A 494 -6.89 33.48 -1.90
CA ASP A 494 -7.64 32.31 -1.43
C ASP A 494 -7.15 31.02 -2.07
N THR A 495 -5.92 30.63 -1.73
CA THR A 495 -5.18 29.58 -2.43
C THR A 495 -5.52 28.19 -1.93
N TRP A 496 -5.81 27.31 -2.86
CA TRP A 496 -6.03 25.89 -2.69
C TRP A 496 -4.95 25.08 -3.41
N PHE A 497 -4.49 23.99 -2.82
CA PHE A 497 -3.70 23.01 -3.54
C PHE A 497 -3.89 21.60 -2.94
N TYR A 498 -3.68 20.58 -3.76
CA TYR A 498 -3.72 19.20 -3.29
C TYR A 498 -2.35 18.72 -2.82
N SER A 499 -2.33 17.80 -1.87
CA SER A 499 -1.12 17.09 -1.49
C SER A 499 -1.45 15.75 -0.81
N TRP A 500 -0.57 14.76 -0.92
CA TRP A 500 -0.67 13.49 -0.20
C TRP A 500 0.04 13.50 1.14
N PHE A 501 0.74 14.59 1.47
CA PHE A 501 1.31 14.88 2.77
C PHE A 501 1.33 16.38 3.02
N TYR A 502 1.14 16.79 4.27
CA TYR A 502 1.23 18.20 4.63
C TYR A 502 1.48 18.37 6.12
N THR A 503 2.49 19.18 6.47
CA THR A 503 2.72 19.70 7.82
C THR A 503 2.98 21.19 7.73
N ASN A 504 2.43 21.94 8.67
CA ASN A 504 2.68 23.37 8.81
C ASN A 504 2.60 23.76 10.28
N ASN A 505 3.48 24.65 10.75
CA ASN A 505 3.50 25.14 12.13
C ASN A 505 2.25 25.96 12.53
N MET A 506 1.34 26.23 11.62
CA MET A 506 0.02 26.81 11.88
C MET A 506 -1.03 25.75 12.25
N LEU A 507 -0.75 24.46 12.00
CA LEU A 507 -1.60 23.36 12.39
C LEU A 507 -1.21 22.86 13.78
N GLN A 508 -2.18 22.67 14.66
CA GLN A 508 -1.93 22.32 16.05
C GLN A 508 -1.22 20.97 16.18
N GLU A 509 -1.63 19.97 15.43
CA GLU A 509 -1.02 18.63 15.41
C GLU A 509 0.47 18.70 15.01
N SER A 510 0.83 19.57 14.06
CA SER A 510 2.22 19.78 13.65
C SER A 510 3.05 20.43 14.77
N VAL A 511 2.47 21.42 15.47
CA VAL A 511 3.12 22.08 16.62
C VAL A 511 3.35 21.10 17.77
N GLU A 512 2.36 20.27 18.08
CA GLU A 512 2.44 19.25 19.13
C GLU A 512 3.51 18.21 18.80
N PHE A 513 3.55 17.71 17.57
CA PHE A 513 4.56 16.77 17.11
C PHE A 513 5.97 17.37 17.13
N ASN A 514 6.15 18.62 16.66
CA ASN A 514 7.43 19.32 16.71
C ASN A 514 7.96 19.46 18.15
N ASN A 515 7.06 19.75 19.10
CA ASN A 515 7.41 19.84 20.51
C ASN A 515 7.76 18.46 21.10
N LEU A 516 7.05 17.41 20.72
CA LEU A 516 7.34 16.04 21.12
C LEU A 516 8.72 15.62 20.60
N PHE A 517 8.99 15.79 19.30
CA PHE A 517 10.27 15.46 18.68
C PHE A 517 11.44 16.19 19.35
N ARG A 518 11.31 17.50 19.56
CA ARG A 518 12.35 18.30 20.21
C ARG A 518 12.64 17.84 21.65
N ARG A 519 11.61 17.47 22.41
CA ARG A 519 11.78 16.95 23.78
C ARG A 519 12.46 15.58 23.79
N SER A 520 12.11 14.70 22.86
CA SER A 520 12.63 13.35 22.82
C SER A 520 14.08 13.28 22.30
N PHE A 521 14.44 14.12 21.32
CA PHE A 521 15.75 14.04 20.65
C PHE A 521 16.65 15.25 20.86
N SER A 522 16.24 16.24 21.66
CA SER A 522 17.01 17.46 22.00
C SER A 522 17.51 18.25 20.77
N ARG A 523 16.80 18.16 19.63
CA ARG A 523 17.08 18.88 18.38
C ARG A 523 15.80 19.19 17.61
N GLN A 524 15.90 20.07 16.63
CA GLN A 524 14.84 20.30 15.66
C GLN A 524 14.94 19.29 14.51
N MET A 525 13.80 19.03 13.85
CA MET A 525 13.76 18.27 12.59
C MET A 525 14.44 19.04 11.46
N MET A 526 14.92 18.32 10.47
CA MET A 526 15.39 18.91 9.22
C MET A 526 14.22 19.50 8.43
N VAL A 527 14.48 20.59 7.74
CA VAL A 527 13.54 21.09 6.73
C VAL A 527 13.68 20.21 5.49
N SER A 528 12.63 19.46 5.19
CA SER A 528 12.57 18.57 4.02
C SER A 528 11.12 18.37 3.58
N TYR A 529 10.93 18.02 2.31
CA TYR A 529 9.64 17.69 1.71
C TYR A 529 9.76 16.33 1.00
N PRO A 530 9.09 15.28 1.52
CA PRO A 530 8.32 15.21 2.76
C PRO A 530 9.17 15.40 4.02
N SER A 531 8.53 15.68 5.16
CA SER A 531 9.18 15.71 6.47
C SER A 531 9.27 14.29 7.03
N PHE A 532 10.51 13.77 7.22
CA PHE A 532 10.72 12.34 7.44
C PHE A 532 10.33 11.86 8.85
N ALA A 533 10.48 12.69 9.88
CA ALA A 533 10.09 12.27 11.23
C ALA A 533 8.58 12.07 11.39
N PRO A 534 7.69 13.00 11.03
CA PRO A 534 6.26 12.75 11.10
C PRO A 534 5.81 11.69 10.09
N TYR A 535 6.50 11.55 8.94
CA TYR A 535 6.23 10.46 7.99
C TYR A 535 6.48 9.08 8.61
N GLY A 536 7.63 8.90 9.29
CA GLY A 536 7.93 7.67 10.01
C GLY A 536 6.96 7.39 11.17
N TYR A 537 6.54 8.46 11.87
CA TYR A 537 5.54 8.37 12.93
C TYR A 537 4.18 7.89 12.41
N ASP A 538 3.63 8.55 11.40
CA ASP A 538 2.33 8.18 10.84
C ASP A 538 2.36 6.77 10.27
N THR A 539 3.42 6.42 9.51
CA THR A 539 3.59 5.08 8.93
C THR A 539 3.66 4.00 10.01
N GLY A 540 4.53 4.18 11.00
CA GLY A 540 4.68 3.22 12.09
C GLY A 540 3.40 3.07 12.92
N TYR A 541 2.78 4.19 13.29
CA TYR A 541 1.57 4.16 14.09
C TYR A 541 0.41 3.48 13.37
N TYR A 542 0.15 3.83 12.10
CA TYR A 542 -0.95 3.26 11.33
C TYR A 542 -0.85 1.74 11.20
N PHE A 543 0.27 1.22 10.70
CA PHE A 543 0.41 -0.21 10.44
C PHE A 543 0.48 -1.04 11.73
N LEU A 544 1.22 -0.57 12.73
CA LEU A 544 1.37 -1.30 13.98
C LEU A 544 0.08 -1.23 14.83
N LYS A 545 -0.64 -0.11 14.81
CA LYS A 545 -1.98 -0.02 15.43
C LYS A 545 -2.98 -0.95 14.74
N GLY A 546 -2.94 -1.01 13.40
CA GLY A 546 -3.78 -1.90 12.61
C GLY A 546 -3.53 -3.36 12.96
N LEU A 547 -2.27 -3.79 12.99
CA LEU A 547 -1.91 -5.15 13.38
C LEU A 547 -2.28 -5.46 14.85
N ALA A 548 -2.12 -4.51 15.76
CA ALA A 548 -2.52 -4.67 17.15
C ALA A 548 -4.03 -4.83 17.31
N THR A 549 -4.81 -4.16 16.46
CA THR A 549 -6.29 -4.13 16.56
C THR A 549 -6.92 -5.32 15.84
N TYR A 550 -6.41 -5.69 14.67
CA TYR A 550 -7.05 -6.64 13.76
C TYR A 550 -6.19 -7.89 13.49
N GLY A 551 -4.93 -7.93 13.99
CA GLY A 551 -4.02 -9.06 13.74
C GLY A 551 -3.79 -9.27 12.24
N LYS A 552 -3.82 -10.52 11.80
CA LYS A 552 -3.64 -10.90 10.39
C LYS A 552 -4.78 -10.44 9.47
N ASP A 553 -5.95 -10.11 10.05
CA ASP A 553 -7.09 -9.58 9.30
C ASP A 553 -6.97 -8.08 9.00
N PHE A 554 -5.87 -7.44 9.36
CA PHE A 554 -5.63 -6.01 9.18
C PHE A 554 -5.88 -5.53 7.76
N GLU A 555 -5.51 -6.31 6.73
CA GLU A 555 -5.72 -5.92 5.34
C GLU A 555 -7.19 -5.68 4.97
N ASN A 556 -8.11 -6.29 5.70
CA ASN A 556 -9.56 -6.15 5.49
C ASN A 556 -10.13 -4.89 6.17
N HIS A 557 -9.33 -4.20 6.97
CA HIS A 557 -9.70 -3.04 7.78
C HIS A 557 -8.85 -1.79 7.47
N LEU A 558 -8.12 -1.80 6.35
CA LEU A 558 -7.18 -0.74 6.00
C LEU A 558 -7.77 0.68 6.05
N ASN A 559 -9.02 0.86 5.61
CA ASN A 559 -9.65 2.18 5.55
C ASN A 559 -10.61 2.44 6.75
N GLU A 560 -10.61 1.57 7.76
CA GLU A 560 -11.42 1.72 8.97
C GLU A 560 -10.65 2.37 10.14
N LEU A 561 -9.31 2.48 10.02
CA LEU A 561 -8.43 3.04 11.05
C LEU A 561 -8.39 4.57 10.97
N ASP A 562 -8.95 5.24 11.96
CA ASP A 562 -8.71 6.67 12.17
C ASP A 562 -7.50 6.87 13.09
N THR A 563 -6.38 7.30 12.51
CA THR A 563 -5.11 7.48 13.21
C THR A 563 -4.74 8.94 13.49
N ASN A 564 -5.54 9.89 12.99
CA ASN A 564 -5.24 11.32 13.10
C ASN A 564 -3.80 11.65 12.66
N PRO A 565 -3.45 11.47 11.38
CA PRO A 565 -2.08 11.62 10.92
C PRO A 565 -1.59 13.07 11.00
N VAL A 566 -0.34 13.23 11.43
CA VAL A 566 0.33 14.54 11.51
C VAL A 566 0.69 15.05 10.11
N HIS A 567 1.16 14.13 9.25
CA HIS A 567 1.77 14.45 7.95
C HIS A 567 1.10 13.69 6.81
N THR A 568 1.09 12.34 6.86
CA THR A 568 0.67 11.47 5.77
C THR A 568 -0.56 10.65 6.17
N GLY A 569 -1.66 10.81 5.44
CA GLY A 569 -2.85 9.98 5.63
C GLY A 569 -2.80 8.69 4.80
N PHE A 570 -3.76 7.82 5.06
CA PHE A 570 -3.84 6.51 4.42
C PHE A 570 -5.25 6.25 3.87
N LYS A 571 -5.30 5.85 2.60
CA LYS A 571 -6.47 5.34 1.89
C LYS A 571 -5.96 4.31 0.90
N PHE A 572 -6.07 3.05 1.27
CA PHE A 572 -5.52 1.98 0.47
C PHE A 572 -6.54 1.39 -0.49
N GLU A 573 -6.12 1.24 -1.74
CA GLU A 573 -6.82 0.48 -2.74
C GLU A 573 -5.88 -0.58 -3.34
N ARG A 574 -6.46 -1.71 -3.75
CA ARG A 574 -5.70 -2.76 -4.42
C ARG A 574 -5.21 -2.27 -5.77
N ALA A 575 -3.92 -2.48 -6.07
CA ALA A 575 -3.29 -2.04 -7.32
C ALA A 575 -3.94 -2.71 -8.55
N ASN A 576 -4.21 -4.01 -8.44
CA ASN A 576 -4.94 -4.83 -9.41
C ASN A 576 -5.35 -6.15 -8.75
N ASN A 577 -5.96 -7.08 -9.50
CA ASN A 577 -6.47 -8.36 -8.95
C ASN A 577 -5.44 -9.19 -8.17
N TRP A 578 -4.16 -9.12 -8.52
CA TRP A 578 -3.11 -9.97 -7.96
C TRP A 578 -2.02 -9.18 -7.25
N GLY A 579 -2.13 -7.87 -7.26
CA GLY A 579 -1.19 -6.95 -6.65
C GLY A 579 -1.47 -6.65 -5.19
N GLY A 580 -0.59 -5.87 -4.59
CA GLY A 580 -0.71 -5.30 -3.26
C GLY A 580 -1.58 -4.05 -3.23
N PHE A 581 -1.30 -3.16 -2.30
CA PHE A 581 -2.10 -1.98 -2.02
C PHE A 581 -1.34 -0.70 -2.32
N ILE A 582 -2.03 0.27 -2.92
CA ILE A 582 -1.52 1.59 -3.23
C ILE A 582 -2.25 2.60 -2.36
N ASN A 583 -1.49 3.48 -1.70
CA ASN A 583 -2.05 4.60 -0.96
C ASN A 583 -2.51 5.68 -1.92
N ARG A 584 -3.80 6.05 -1.85
CA ARG A 584 -4.44 7.09 -2.69
C ARG A 584 -4.91 8.29 -1.87
N LYS A 585 -4.51 8.40 -0.61
CA LYS A 585 -4.94 9.49 0.26
C LYS A 585 -4.43 10.84 -0.24
N VAL A 586 -5.36 11.76 -0.37
CA VAL A 586 -5.12 13.16 -0.77
C VAL A 586 -5.82 14.08 0.20
N PHE A 587 -5.17 15.19 0.52
CA PHE A 587 -5.73 16.32 1.24
C PHE A 587 -5.83 17.54 0.32
N PHE A 588 -6.77 18.41 0.57
CA PHE A 588 -6.69 19.77 0.08
C PHE A 588 -6.21 20.69 1.19
N ILE A 589 -5.32 21.60 0.82
CA ILE A 589 -4.78 22.61 1.69
C ILE A 589 -5.35 23.94 1.26
N HIS A 590 -5.94 24.66 2.18
CA HIS A 590 -6.59 25.93 1.95
C HIS A 590 -5.93 27.03 2.76
N PHE A 591 -5.42 28.04 2.09
CA PHE A 591 -4.98 29.31 2.65
C PHE A 591 -6.11 30.31 2.42
N SER A 592 -6.99 30.44 3.40
CA SER A 592 -8.19 31.26 3.28
C SER A 592 -7.92 32.75 3.49
N ASN A 593 -8.72 33.58 2.87
CA ASN A 593 -8.60 35.06 2.95
C ASN A 593 -8.88 35.63 4.34
N ASP A 594 -9.31 34.82 5.31
CA ASP A 594 -9.38 35.16 6.75
C ASP A 594 -8.11 34.77 7.53
N TYR A 595 -7.00 34.52 6.84
CA TYR A 595 -5.67 34.20 7.38
C TYR A 595 -5.61 32.87 8.14
N LYS A 596 -6.37 31.87 7.71
CA LYS A 596 -6.30 30.52 8.24
C LYS A 596 -5.67 29.55 7.23
N VAL A 597 -5.01 28.53 7.78
CA VAL A 597 -4.58 27.36 7.00
C VAL A 597 -5.36 26.17 7.49
N GLU A 598 -6.01 25.49 6.54
CA GLU A 598 -6.81 24.30 6.80
C GLU A 598 -6.30 23.13 5.98
N LYS A 599 -6.26 21.94 6.59
CA LYS A 599 -6.00 20.66 5.92
C LYS A 599 -7.32 19.91 5.85
N ILE A 600 -7.91 19.82 4.67
CA ILE A 600 -9.23 19.25 4.43
C ILE A 600 -9.07 17.80 4.00
N ASP A 601 -9.76 16.94 4.73
CA ASP A 601 -9.80 15.50 4.52
C ASP A 601 -11.21 15.10 4.08
N PHE A 602 -11.41 14.72 2.82
CA PHE A 602 -12.69 14.36 2.24
C PHE A 602 -13.15 12.93 2.59
N ASP A 603 -12.30 12.12 3.18
CA ASP A 603 -12.61 10.75 3.57
C ASP A 603 -13.06 10.62 5.04
N ARG A 604 -13.24 11.74 5.75
CA ARG A 604 -13.69 11.80 7.15
C ARG A 604 -15.13 12.20 7.30
#